data_1b08b706ebf85a659dcd2ebf9759ef1c
#
_entry.id   1b08b706ebf85a659dcd2ebf9759ef1c
#
_cell.length_a   1.000
_cell.length_b   1.000
_cell.length_c   1.000
_cell.angle_alpha   90.00
_cell.angle_beta   90.00
_cell.angle_gamma   90.00
#
_symmetry.space_group_name_H-M   'P 1'
#
loop_
_entity.id
_entity.type
_entity.pdbx_description
1 polymer ?
#
loop_
_entity_poly.entity_id
_entity_poly.type
_entity_poly.pdbx_seq_one_letter_code
_entity_poly.pdbx_strand_id
1 'polypeptide(L)'
;TLAYIYHGKYNLPVVTVRPFNLYGPYMGLNDNRVLSNFMKAYMAGDTLKVYGDGRQTRTFCYAGDGLVYLLSLLFDGHPGEVYNVGNPKPEVSMEVLAQKFFDAFGEAYNYEVIEYPDTYPADEPERRCPSIDKVKRATGYVPRVGLTEGLRRMYDYCLETEHAPVV
;
A
#
# COMPACT_ATOMS: atom_id res chain seq x y z
N THR A 1 10.67 7.83 17.49
CA THR A 1 11.21 8.54 18.69
C THR A 1 12.61 8.05 19.04
N LEU A 2 12.85 6.74 19.17
CA LEU A 2 14.16 6.19 19.54
C LEU A 2 15.25 6.57 18.52
N ALA A 3 15.01 6.40 17.22
CA ALA A 3 15.92 6.78 16.15
C ALA A 3 16.37 8.24 16.24
N TYR A 4 15.43 9.17 16.49
CA TYR A 4 15.71 10.59 16.67
C TYR A 4 16.60 10.88 17.90
N ILE A 5 16.33 10.21 19.04
CA ILE A 5 17.13 10.34 20.25
C ILE A 5 18.57 9.86 20.02
N TYR A 6 18.73 8.71 19.35
CA TYR A 6 20.06 8.16 19.06
C TYR A 6 20.84 9.00 18.05
N HIS A 7 20.16 9.57 17.04
CA HIS A 7 20.78 10.53 16.16
C HIS A 7 21.31 11.75 16.94
N GLY A 8 20.45 12.38 17.77
CA GLY A 8 20.83 13.56 18.53
C GLY A 8 21.93 13.30 19.59
N LYS A 9 21.91 12.13 20.24
CA LYS A 9 22.85 11.80 21.31
C LYS A 9 24.19 11.26 20.82
N TYR A 10 24.16 10.45 19.74
CA TYR A 10 25.34 9.70 19.27
C TYR A 10 25.74 10.05 17.84
N ASN A 11 25.09 11.04 17.24
CA ASN A 11 25.30 11.46 15.85
C ASN A 11 25.20 10.30 14.84
N LEU A 12 24.32 9.31 15.13
CA LEU A 12 24.09 8.20 14.20
C LEU A 12 23.39 8.70 12.93
N PRO A 13 23.84 8.32 11.73
CA PRO A 13 23.23 8.75 10.47
C PRO A 13 21.94 8.00 10.19
N VAL A 14 20.88 8.27 10.99
CA VAL A 14 19.58 7.60 10.90
C VAL A 14 18.63 8.40 10.05
N VAL A 15 18.03 7.74 9.04
CA VAL A 15 16.90 8.27 8.26
C VAL A 15 15.65 7.49 8.63
N THR A 16 14.56 8.19 8.95
CA THR A 16 13.28 7.55 9.29
C THR A 16 12.34 7.58 8.09
N VAL A 17 11.77 6.44 7.75
CA VAL A 17 10.79 6.32 6.65
C VAL A 17 9.42 5.94 7.21
N ARG A 18 8.37 6.59 6.72
CA ARG A 18 6.96 6.27 7.00
C ARG A 18 6.29 5.80 5.71
N PRO A 19 6.18 4.50 5.47
CA PRO A 19 5.53 3.97 4.28
C PRO A 19 4.00 4.09 4.37
N PHE A 20 3.36 4.41 3.23
CA PHE A 20 1.91 4.52 3.09
C PHE A 20 1.39 3.48 2.12
N ASN A 21 0.58 2.53 2.64
CA ASN A 21 -0.17 1.51 1.90
C ASN A 21 0.62 0.88 0.74
N LEU A 22 1.81 0.35 1.05
CA LEU A 22 2.58 -0.43 0.08
C LEU A 22 1.84 -1.73 -0.22
N TYR A 23 1.77 -2.12 -1.50
CA TYR A 23 1.13 -3.34 -1.97
C TYR A 23 1.88 -3.91 -3.17
N GLY A 24 1.69 -5.19 -3.47
CA GLY A 24 2.29 -5.86 -4.62
C GLY A 24 2.80 -7.27 -4.29
N PRO A 25 3.70 -7.83 -5.12
CA PRO A 25 4.36 -9.10 -4.86
C PRO A 25 4.91 -9.20 -3.43
N TYR A 26 4.93 -10.41 -2.89
CA TYR A 26 5.33 -10.73 -1.50
C TYR A 26 4.40 -10.19 -0.41
N MET A 27 3.29 -9.54 -0.75
CA MET A 27 2.26 -9.20 0.22
C MET A 27 1.46 -10.45 0.58
N GLY A 28 1.45 -10.83 1.87
CA GLY A 28 0.70 -12.00 2.31
C GLY A 28 -0.80 -11.83 2.13
N LEU A 29 -1.47 -12.80 1.52
CA LEU A 29 -2.94 -12.77 1.32
C LEU A 29 -3.73 -12.87 2.63
N ASN A 30 -3.09 -13.25 3.73
CA ASN A 30 -3.69 -13.37 5.06
C ASN A 30 -3.35 -12.21 6.01
N ASP A 31 -2.82 -11.09 5.53
CA ASP A 31 -2.42 -9.97 6.38
C ASP A 31 -3.56 -8.97 6.71
N ASN A 32 -4.79 -9.29 6.33
CA ASN A 32 -6.02 -8.55 6.59
C ASN A 32 -6.06 -7.10 6.05
N ARG A 33 -5.14 -6.73 5.15
CA ARG A 33 -5.22 -5.44 4.44
C ARG A 33 -6.19 -5.52 3.27
N VAL A 34 -6.80 -4.39 2.92
CA VAL A 34 -7.87 -4.35 1.90
C VAL A 34 -7.48 -5.01 0.57
N LEU A 35 -6.29 -4.71 0.02
CA LEU A 35 -5.88 -5.30 -1.25
C LEU A 35 -5.52 -6.80 -1.15
N SER A 36 -5.02 -7.27 0.01
CA SER A 36 -4.86 -8.70 0.28
C SER A 36 -6.20 -9.42 0.31
N ASN A 37 -7.18 -8.82 1.03
CA ASN A 37 -8.52 -9.39 1.14
C ASN A 37 -9.22 -9.41 -0.22
N PHE A 38 -9.11 -8.33 -1.01
CA PHE A 38 -9.68 -8.28 -2.36
C PHE A 38 -9.05 -9.32 -3.28
N MET A 39 -7.72 -9.41 -3.29
CA MET A 39 -7.00 -10.40 -4.11
C MET A 39 -7.38 -11.82 -3.73
N LYS A 40 -7.42 -12.12 -2.43
CA LYS A 40 -7.82 -13.45 -1.92
C LYS A 40 -9.25 -13.81 -2.32
N ALA A 41 -10.21 -12.90 -2.12
CA ALA A 41 -11.61 -13.13 -2.49
C ALA A 41 -11.76 -13.32 -4.01
N TYR A 42 -11.09 -12.46 -4.79
CA TYR A 42 -11.10 -12.55 -6.26
C TYR A 42 -10.57 -13.90 -6.78
N MET A 43 -9.42 -14.36 -6.27
CA MET A 43 -8.84 -15.66 -6.65
C MET A 43 -9.71 -16.84 -6.24
N ALA A 44 -10.48 -16.72 -5.16
CA ALA A 44 -11.44 -17.73 -4.72
C ALA A 44 -12.78 -17.68 -5.48
N GLY A 45 -13.03 -16.66 -6.32
CA GLY A 45 -14.32 -16.42 -6.97
C GLY A 45 -15.40 -15.87 -6.02
N ASP A 46 -14.99 -15.36 -4.86
CA ASP A 46 -15.87 -14.80 -3.85
C ASP A 46 -16.18 -13.31 -4.10
N THR A 47 -17.24 -12.80 -3.46
CA THR A 47 -17.61 -11.39 -3.48
C THR A 47 -16.62 -10.56 -2.65
N LEU A 48 -16.12 -9.45 -3.20
CA LEU A 48 -15.25 -8.52 -2.47
C LEU A 48 -16.06 -7.78 -1.39
N LYS A 49 -15.51 -7.68 -0.18
CA LYS A 49 -16.14 -7.01 0.95
C LYS A 49 -15.53 -5.64 1.20
N VAL A 50 -16.37 -4.60 1.10
CA VAL A 50 -16.03 -3.21 1.42
C VAL A 50 -16.62 -2.91 2.80
N TYR A 51 -15.76 -2.64 3.79
CA TYR A 51 -16.20 -2.40 5.16
C TYR A 51 -16.64 -0.94 5.39
N GLY A 52 -17.62 -0.77 6.30
CA GLY A 52 -18.19 0.52 6.66
C GLY A 52 -19.13 1.06 5.58
N ASP A 53 -19.08 2.35 5.31
CA ASP A 53 -19.85 3.00 4.23
C ASP A 53 -19.06 3.09 2.91
N GLY A 54 -17.85 2.57 2.85
CA GLY A 54 -16.98 2.57 1.69
C GLY A 54 -16.41 3.94 1.30
N ARG A 55 -16.68 5.01 2.07
CA ARG A 55 -16.29 6.40 1.73
C ARG A 55 -14.89 6.78 2.18
N GLN A 56 -14.32 6.08 3.16
CA GLN A 56 -12.96 6.32 3.62
C GLN A 56 -11.98 6.25 2.46
N THR A 57 -11.06 7.24 2.37
CA THR A 57 -10.15 7.36 1.24
C THR A 57 -8.73 6.93 1.57
N ARG A 58 -8.09 6.29 0.62
CA ARG A 58 -6.70 5.82 0.69
C ARG A 58 -5.99 6.07 -0.63
N THR A 59 -4.68 6.05 -0.55
CA THR A 59 -3.79 5.94 -1.71
C THR A 59 -2.96 4.67 -1.58
N PHE A 60 -2.51 4.13 -2.69
CA PHE A 60 -1.77 2.86 -2.73
C PHE A 60 -0.48 3.03 -3.52
N CYS A 61 0.61 2.55 -2.98
CA CYS A 61 1.92 2.63 -3.61
C CYS A 61 2.41 1.22 -3.94
N TYR A 62 2.76 0.99 -5.20
CA TYR A 62 3.34 -0.29 -5.60
C TYR A 62 4.66 -0.55 -4.87
N ALA A 63 4.87 -1.78 -4.42
CA ALA A 63 6.01 -2.15 -3.58
C ALA A 63 7.37 -1.84 -4.25
N GLY A 64 7.47 -2.01 -5.58
CA GLY A 64 8.66 -1.65 -6.34
C GLY A 64 8.99 -0.16 -6.25
N ASP A 65 7.99 0.74 -6.37
CA ASP A 65 8.19 2.18 -6.16
C ASP A 65 8.59 2.49 -4.72
N GLY A 66 7.97 1.80 -3.75
CA GLY A 66 8.32 1.90 -2.35
C GLY A 66 9.78 1.50 -2.09
N LEU A 67 10.24 0.41 -2.70
CA LEU A 67 11.63 -0.06 -2.59
C LEU A 67 12.62 0.95 -3.19
N VAL A 68 12.30 1.55 -4.33
CA VAL A 68 13.15 2.61 -4.91
C VAL A 68 13.30 3.77 -3.95
N TYR A 69 12.21 4.22 -3.30
CA TYR A 69 12.31 5.26 -2.27
C TYR A 69 13.19 4.85 -1.09
N LEU A 70 13.05 3.62 -0.59
CA LEU A 70 13.84 3.13 0.54
C LEU A 70 15.33 3.11 0.21
N LEU A 71 15.68 2.59 -0.96
CA LEU A 71 17.08 2.53 -1.42
C LEU A 71 17.63 3.92 -1.69
N SER A 72 16.87 4.81 -2.36
CA SER A 72 17.33 6.20 -2.58
C SER A 72 17.56 6.94 -1.25
N LEU A 73 16.65 6.79 -0.27
CA LEU A 73 16.81 7.42 1.04
C LEU A 73 17.95 6.84 1.87
N LEU A 74 18.33 5.59 1.63
CA LEU A 74 19.50 4.99 2.27
C LEU A 74 20.80 5.71 1.86
N PHE A 75 20.88 6.18 0.61
CA PHE A 75 22.07 6.85 0.06
C PHE A 75 21.99 8.37 0.09
N ASP A 76 20.81 8.93 -0.21
CA ASP A 76 20.59 10.37 -0.42
C ASP A 76 19.79 11.02 0.70
N GLY A 77 19.29 10.24 1.68
CA GLY A 77 18.50 10.77 2.80
C GLY A 77 19.34 11.55 3.79
N HIS A 78 18.82 12.69 4.26
CA HIS A 78 19.52 13.48 5.27
C HIS A 78 19.36 12.84 6.67
N PRO A 79 20.47 12.59 7.39
CA PRO A 79 20.42 12.07 8.75
C PRO A 79 19.56 12.92 9.70
N GLY A 80 18.83 12.27 10.58
CA GLY A 80 17.89 12.92 11.52
C GLY A 80 16.51 13.21 10.93
N GLU A 81 16.35 13.11 9.61
CA GLU A 81 15.12 13.47 8.92
C GLU A 81 14.11 12.33 8.82
N VAL A 82 12.83 12.70 8.66
CA VAL A 82 11.70 11.78 8.48
C VAL A 82 11.07 12.02 7.12
N TYR A 83 10.84 10.94 6.37
CA TYR A 83 10.25 10.98 5.03
C TYR A 83 8.99 10.12 4.95
N ASN A 84 7.90 10.71 4.46
CA ASN A 84 6.75 9.92 4.03
C ASN A 84 7.04 9.34 2.65
N VAL A 85 6.76 8.05 2.48
CA VAL A 85 6.97 7.29 1.25
C VAL A 85 5.66 6.66 0.81
N GLY A 86 5.23 6.93 -0.41
CA GLY A 86 3.98 6.44 -0.95
C GLY A 86 3.67 7.04 -2.31
N ASN A 87 2.51 6.69 -2.86
CA ASN A 87 1.98 7.33 -4.06
C ASN A 87 0.76 8.17 -3.66
N PRO A 88 0.77 9.51 -3.84
CA PRO A 88 -0.36 10.36 -3.47
C PRO A 88 -1.55 10.26 -4.44
N LYS A 89 -1.39 9.55 -5.58
CA LYS A 89 -2.41 9.47 -6.63
C LYS A 89 -2.52 8.05 -7.22
N PRO A 90 -3.74 7.61 -7.57
CA PRO A 90 -5.01 8.23 -7.24
C PRO A 90 -5.35 8.08 -5.76
N GLU A 91 -6.00 9.09 -5.15
CA GLU A 91 -6.72 8.93 -3.90
C GLU A 91 -8.11 8.40 -4.23
N VAL A 92 -8.49 7.27 -3.66
CA VAL A 92 -9.76 6.58 -3.96
C VAL A 92 -10.49 6.20 -2.68
N SER A 93 -11.83 6.21 -2.72
CA SER A 93 -12.64 5.59 -1.68
C SER A 93 -12.53 4.06 -1.75
N MET A 94 -12.90 3.36 -0.70
CA MET A 94 -12.84 1.90 -0.69
C MET A 94 -13.80 1.28 -1.69
N GLU A 95 -14.98 1.90 -1.90
CA GLU A 95 -15.91 1.47 -2.94
C GLU A 95 -15.33 1.66 -4.35
N VAL A 96 -14.75 2.84 -4.65
CA VAL A 96 -14.06 3.10 -5.92
C VAL A 96 -12.85 2.18 -6.09
N LEU A 97 -12.18 1.80 -5.01
CA LEU A 97 -11.08 0.82 -5.05
C LEU A 97 -11.59 -0.55 -5.53
N ALA A 98 -12.73 -1.03 -5.01
CA ALA A 98 -13.33 -2.29 -5.44
C ALA A 98 -13.70 -2.27 -6.93
N GLN A 99 -14.29 -1.17 -7.42
CA GLN A 99 -14.59 -0.99 -8.84
C GLN A 99 -13.31 -1.02 -9.69
N LYS A 100 -12.27 -0.23 -9.31
CA LYS A 100 -10.97 -0.21 -10.00
C LYS A 100 -10.24 -1.56 -9.96
N PHE A 101 -10.51 -2.38 -8.94
CA PHE A 101 -9.99 -3.72 -8.86
C PHE A 101 -10.55 -4.58 -10.01
N PHE A 102 -11.87 -4.59 -10.21
CA PHE A 102 -12.49 -5.31 -11.34
C PHE A 102 -12.13 -4.71 -12.70
N ASP A 103 -12.06 -3.36 -12.81
CA ASP A 103 -11.60 -2.69 -14.03
C ASP A 103 -10.19 -3.15 -14.45
N ALA A 104 -9.33 -3.46 -13.47
CA ALA A 104 -7.98 -3.96 -13.76
C ALA A 104 -7.99 -5.32 -14.49
N PHE A 105 -9.02 -6.13 -14.30
CA PHE A 105 -9.15 -7.44 -14.94
C PHE A 105 -10.21 -7.48 -16.07
N GLY A 106 -10.95 -6.39 -16.28
CA GLY A 106 -11.98 -6.31 -17.33
C GLY A 106 -13.22 -7.13 -17.02
N GLU A 107 -13.54 -7.28 -15.73
CA GLU A 107 -14.65 -8.11 -15.25
C GLU A 107 -15.81 -7.27 -14.70
N ALA A 108 -16.99 -7.90 -14.60
CA ALA A 108 -18.16 -7.31 -13.98
C ALA A 108 -17.94 -7.14 -12.47
N TYR A 109 -18.48 -6.07 -11.89
CA TYR A 109 -18.34 -5.77 -10.47
C TYR A 109 -19.07 -6.82 -9.62
N ASN A 110 -18.33 -7.43 -8.69
CA ASN A 110 -18.83 -8.37 -7.71
C ASN A 110 -18.32 -7.97 -6.31
N TYR A 111 -18.91 -6.93 -5.72
CA TYR A 111 -18.58 -6.47 -4.38
C TYR A 111 -19.84 -6.11 -3.59
N GLU A 112 -19.73 -6.13 -2.28
CA GLU A 112 -20.77 -5.71 -1.34
C GLU A 112 -20.19 -4.77 -0.29
N VAL A 113 -21.01 -3.80 0.15
CA VAL A 113 -20.67 -2.92 1.27
C VAL A 113 -21.30 -3.50 2.53
N ILE A 114 -20.49 -3.79 3.54
CA ILE A 114 -20.91 -4.44 4.78
C ILE A 114 -20.43 -3.66 6.00
N GLU A 115 -21.08 -3.85 7.14
CA GLU A 115 -20.66 -3.26 8.39
C GLU A 115 -19.26 -3.74 8.82
N TYR A 116 -18.58 -2.91 9.61
CA TYR A 116 -17.30 -3.31 10.19
C TYR A 116 -17.48 -4.49 11.13
N PRO A 117 -16.60 -5.51 11.07
CA PRO A 117 -16.60 -6.55 12.10
C PRO A 117 -16.28 -5.94 13.49
N ASP A 118 -16.82 -6.53 14.56
CA ASP A 118 -16.59 -6.08 15.95
C ASP A 118 -15.09 -6.00 16.33
N THR A 119 -14.26 -6.78 15.65
CA THR A 119 -12.80 -6.79 15.84
C THR A 119 -12.06 -5.68 15.10
N TYR A 120 -12.77 -4.84 14.32
CA TYR A 120 -12.14 -3.78 13.55
C TYR A 120 -11.76 -2.60 14.46
N PRO A 121 -10.59 -1.97 14.28
CA PRO A 121 -10.19 -0.82 15.10
C PRO A 121 -11.20 0.33 14.99
N ALA A 122 -11.68 0.83 16.12
CA ALA A 122 -12.69 1.89 16.19
C ALA A 122 -12.17 3.26 15.72
N ASP A 123 -10.85 3.45 15.66
CA ASP A 123 -10.16 4.70 15.33
C ASP A 123 -9.49 4.69 13.95
N GLU A 124 -10.02 3.90 13.01
CA GLU A 124 -9.50 3.87 11.63
C GLU A 124 -9.68 5.25 10.97
N PRO A 125 -8.61 5.89 10.46
CA PRO A 125 -8.70 7.20 9.85
C PRO A 125 -9.61 7.22 8.62
N GLU A 126 -10.46 8.24 8.49
CA GLU A 126 -11.29 8.42 7.30
C GLU A 126 -10.45 8.69 6.04
N ARG A 127 -9.30 9.35 6.19
CA ARG A 127 -8.41 9.71 5.10
C ARG A 127 -6.97 9.36 5.40
N ARG A 128 -6.29 8.68 4.46
CA ARG A 128 -4.84 8.42 4.54
C ARG A 128 -4.18 8.63 3.17
N CYS A 129 -3.57 9.83 3.00
CA CYS A 129 -2.88 10.23 1.78
C CYS A 129 -1.57 10.95 2.15
N PRO A 130 -0.39 10.50 1.67
CA PRO A 130 0.88 11.12 2.00
C PRO A 130 1.15 12.38 1.16
N SER A 131 1.76 13.42 1.74
CA SER A 131 2.58 14.34 0.96
C SER A 131 3.97 13.73 0.76
N ILE A 132 4.39 13.65 -0.50
CA ILE A 132 5.70 13.13 -0.91
C ILE A 132 6.69 14.23 -1.33
N ASP A 133 6.36 15.50 -1.14
CA ASP A 133 7.17 16.63 -1.62
C ASP A 133 8.58 16.59 -1.05
N LYS A 134 8.71 16.20 0.23
CA LYS A 134 10.01 16.12 0.90
C LYS A 134 10.88 15.00 0.31
N VAL A 135 10.34 13.78 0.16
CA VAL A 135 11.09 12.66 -0.42
C VAL A 135 11.40 12.91 -1.89
N LYS A 136 10.48 13.52 -2.65
CA LYS A 136 10.71 13.92 -4.03
C LYS A 136 11.88 14.90 -4.16
N ARG A 137 11.95 15.92 -3.28
CA ARG A 137 13.10 16.86 -3.28
C ARG A 137 14.42 16.18 -2.92
N ALA A 138 14.39 15.21 -2.01
CA ALA A 138 15.61 14.52 -1.57
C ALA A 138 16.12 13.51 -2.61
N THR A 139 15.22 12.81 -3.32
CA THR A 139 15.59 11.67 -4.18
C THR A 139 15.38 11.93 -5.68
N GLY A 140 14.64 12.98 -6.05
CA GLY A 140 14.20 13.22 -7.43
C GLY A 140 13.16 12.21 -7.94
N TYR A 141 12.81 11.18 -7.16
CA TYR A 141 11.93 10.10 -7.57
C TYR A 141 10.44 10.41 -7.34
N VAL A 142 9.60 9.87 -8.22
CA VAL A 142 8.14 9.82 -8.07
C VAL A 142 7.65 8.43 -8.47
N PRO A 143 6.55 7.93 -7.87
CA PRO A 143 6.00 6.62 -8.23
C PRO A 143 5.64 6.53 -9.70
N ARG A 144 5.92 5.38 -10.31
CA ARG A 144 5.75 5.14 -11.75
C ARG A 144 4.70 4.08 -12.06
N VAL A 145 4.43 3.16 -11.12
CA VAL A 145 3.48 2.08 -11.34
C VAL A 145 2.09 2.53 -10.88
N GLY A 146 1.14 2.57 -11.81
CA GLY A 146 -0.27 2.88 -11.54
C GLY A 146 -0.98 1.74 -10.83
N LEU A 147 -2.15 2.05 -10.20
CA LEU A 147 -2.91 1.06 -9.42
C LEU A 147 -3.30 -0.17 -10.26
N THR A 148 -3.86 0.03 -11.45
CA THR A 148 -4.27 -1.06 -12.37
C THR A 148 -3.11 -2.00 -12.71
N GLU A 149 -1.97 -1.43 -13.08
CA GLU A 149 -0.79 -2.22 -13.42
C GLU A 149 -0.24 -2.96 -12.20
N GLY A 150 -0.16 -2.29 -11.06
CA GLY A 150 0.31 -2.91 -9.82
C GLY A 150 -0.59 -4.05 -9.34
N LEU A 151 -1.92 -3.95 -9.53
CA LEU A 151 -2.87 -5.03 -9.20
C LEU A 151 -2.65 -6.25 -10.10
N ARG A 152 -2.45 -6.05 -11.41
CA ARG A 152 -2.15 -7.14 -12.34
C ARG A 152 -0.86 -7.86 -11.97
N ARG A 153 0.22 -7.11 -11.71
CA ARG A 153 1.50 -7.68 -11.28
C ARG A 153 1.40 -8.44 -9.95
N MET A 154 0.56 -7.97 -9.04
CA MET A 154 0.30 -8.67 -7.77
C MET A 154 -0.44 -9.99 -8.03
N TYR A 155 -1.44 -9.99 -8.90
CA TYR A 155 -2.20 -11.17 -9.28
C TYR A 155 -1.31 -12.22 -9.97
N ASP A 156 -0.52 -11.80 -10.96
CA ASP A 156 0.41 -12.69 -11.66
C ASP A 156 1.39 -13.37 -10.68
N TYR A 157 1.92 -12.60 -9.72
CA TYR A 157 2.76 -13.16 -8.66
C TYR A 157 2.02 -14.18 -7.78
N CYS A 158 0.75 -13.91 -7.41
CA CYS A 158 -0.05 -14.84 -6.61
C CYS A 158 -0.27 -16.16 -7.38
N LEU A 159 -0.58 -16.11 -8.67
CA LEU A 159 -0.73 -17.30 -9.50
C LEU A 159 0.55 -18.13 -9.58
N GLU A 160 1.70 -17.46 -9.76
CA GLU A 160 2.99 -18.13 -9.82
C GLU A 160 3.34 -18.83 -8.49
N THR A 161 3.01 -18.22 -7.36
CA THR A 161 3.36 -18.74 -6.03
C THR A 161 2.39 -19.82 -5.53
N GLU A 162 1.11 -19.79 -5.92
CA GLU A 162 0.18 -20.89 -5.61
C GLU A 162 0.53 -22.19 -6.35
N HIS A 163 1.21 -22.08 -7.49
CA HIS A 163 1.66 -23.23 -8.29
C HIS A 163 3.14 -23.61 -8.04
N ALA A 164 3.85 -22.82 -7.22
CA ALA A 164 5.23 -23.17 -6.86
C ALA A 164 5.24 -24.36 -5.87
N PRO A 165 6.03 -25.42 -6.12
CA PRO A 165 6.18 -26.48 -5.14
C PRO A 165 6.73 -25.87 -3.84
N VAL A 166 6.10 -26.21 -2.72
CA VAL A 166 6.61 -25.86 -1.38
C VAL A 166 8.00 -26.49 -1.23
N VAL A 167 9.05 -25.69 -1.25
CA VAL A 167 10.44 -26.11 -1.03
C VAL A 167 10.69 -26.22 0.46
#